data_efa699857c22054665245240f14666d4
#
_entry.id   efa699857c22054665245240f14666d4
#
_cell.length_a   1.000
_cell.length_b   1.000
_cell.length_c   1.000
_cell.angle_alpha   90.00
_cell.angle_beta   90.00
_cell.angle_gamma   90.00
#
_symmetry.space_group_name_H-M   'P 1'
#
loop_
_entity.id
_entity.type
_entity.pdbx_description
1 polymer ?
#
loop_
_entity_poly.entity_id
_entity_poly.type
_entity_poly.pdbx_seq_one_letter_code
_entity_poly.pdbx_strand_id
1 'polypeptide(L)'
;LQQYEKPLDIYRKPNNLFVAGFVGNPSINLIEVKGKQNESGNIDLSFFDGLAKATFVPNQPVDVSSFHQLQLKIDEENINQEKAKVDNGYVPKSNKDLPFKYHIPKIDESEVEEKVNVTDEDYILAIRPEFIDFNGKDFEGVIYSAMPAGMETTVKIRVGNYLLTGVIFGDISFAIDEKISFSIKGKGILLYDRRTTRIFTLGKIVK
;
A
#
# COMPACT_ATOMS: atom_id res chain seq x y z
N LEU A 1 12.27 1.38 17.53
CA LEU A 1 11.84 2.63 16.90
C LEU A 1 11.75 2.42 15.38
N GLN A 2 10.57 2.60 14.76
CA GLN A 2 10.37 2.35 13.34
C GLN A 2 10.67 3.60 12.47
N GLN A 3 10.27 4.78 12.95
CA GLN A 3 10.52 6.05 12.30
C GLN A 3 10.52 7.18 13.34
N TYR A 4 11.39 8.17 13.18
CA TYR A 4 11.46 9.34 14.04
C TYR A 4 11.62 10.59 13.18
N GLU A 5 10.53 11.28 12.95
CA GLU A 5 10.42 12.49 12.14
C GLU A 5 9.25 13.36 12.62
N LYS A 6 9.02 14.50 11.97
CA LYS A 6 7.86 15.35 12.27
C LYS A 6 6.57 14.59 11.95
N PRO A 7 5.50 14.75 12.75
CA PRO A 7 4.25 14.00 12.58
C PRO A 7 3.69 14.04 11.15
N LEU A 8 3.75 15.18 10.48
CA LEU A 8 3.23 15.35 9.13
C LEU A 8 4.11 14.61 8.08
N ASP A 9 5.41 14.51 8.33
CA ASP A 9 6.33 13.79 7.44
C ASP A 9 6.12 12.28 7.60
N ILE A 10 5.90 11.80 8.82
CA ILE A 10 5.53 10.40 9.09
C ILE A 10 4.20 10.04 8.39
N TYR A 11 3.21 10.95 8.41
CA TYR A 11 1.95 10.74 7.71
C TYR A 11 2.12 10.67 6.20
N ARG A 12 2.90 11.60 5.63
CA ARG A 12 3.08 11.75 4.17
C ARG A 12 4.04 10.73 3.57
N LYS A 13 5.08 10.33 4.31
CA LYS A 13 6.16 9.46 3.85
C LYS A 13 6.52 8.40 4.90
N PRO A 14 5.58 7.51 5.23
CA PRO A 14 5.89 6.40 6.14
C PRO A 14 6.90 5.45 5.51
N ASN A 15 7.97 5.12 6.22
CA ASN A 15 9.10 4.35 5.72
C ASN A 15 8.76 2.88 5.41
N ASN A 16 7.73 2.37 6.04
CA ASN A 16 7.28 0.99 5.86
C ASN A 16 5.76 0.86 6.07
N LEU A 17 5.21 -0.29 5.71
CA LEU A 17 3.79 -0.57 5.80
C LEU A 17 3.23 -0.51 7.21
N PHE A 18 4.04 -0.91 8.22
CA PHE A 18 3.61 -0.84 9.61
C PHE A 18 3.32 0.61 10.03
N VAL A 19 4.24 1.53 9.72
CA VAL A 19 4.04 2.96 10.01
C VAL A 19 2.88 3.52 9.19
N ALA A 20 2.77 3.14 7.92
CA ALA A 20 1.69 3.59 7.05
C ALA A 20 0.30 3.22 7.59
N GLY A 21 0.13 1.98 8.03
CA GLY A 21 -1.13 1.46 8.57
C GLY A 21 -1.46 1.97 9.97
N PHE A 22 -0.42 2.34 10.76
CA PHE A 22 -0.62 2.83 12.12
C PHE A 22 -1.04 4.30 12.19
N VAL A 23 -0.64 5.11 11.20
CA VAL A 23 -0.85 6.57 11.22
C VAL A 23 -2.01 6.96 10.30
N GLY A 24 -3.00 7.62 10.85
CA GLY A 24 -4.18 8.12 10.14
C GLY A 24 -5.49 7.49 10.63
N ASN A 25 -6.55 8.29 10.60
CA ASN A 25 -7.91 7.84 10.86
C ASN A 25 -8.85 8.55 9.87
N PRO A 26 -9.47 7.79 8.95
CA PRO A 26 -9.36 6.36 8.74
C PRO A 26 -7.98 5.89 8.30
N SER A 27 -7.70 4.59 8.48
CA SER A 27 -6.43 3.98 8.08
C SER A 27 -6.23 4.02 6.56
N ILE A 28 -4.97 3.98 6.13
CA ILE A 28 -4.60 3.92 4.71
C ILE A 28 -5.13 2.64 4.06
N ASN A 29 -5.57 2.73 2.81
CA ASN A 29 -5.92 1.58 2.00
C ASN A 29 -4.65 0.89 1.50
N LEU A 30 -4.58 -0.42 1.64
CA LEU A 30 -3.48 -1.25 1.13
C LEU A 30 -4.02 -2.23 0.10
N ILE A 31 -3.40 -2.26 -1.08
CA ILE A 31 -3.81 -3.08 -2.21
C ILE A 31 -2.58 -3.80 -2.75
N GLU A 32 -2.66 -5.13 -2.86
CA GLU A 32 -1.64 -5.90 -3.56
C GLU A 32 -1.72 -5.62 -5.07
N VAL A 33 -0.58 -5.31 -5.67
CA VAL A 33 -0.50 -4.97 -7.09
C VAL A 33 0.70 -5.66 -7.72
N LYS A 34 0.56 -6.00 -9.01
CA LYS A 34 1.69 -6.39 -9.85
C LYS A 34 2.09 -5.21 -10.71
N GLY A 35 3.39 -4.97 -10.81
CA GLY A 35 3.91 -3.81 -11.53
C GLY A 35 5.17 -4.09 -12.31
N LYS A 36 5.27 -3.51 -13.50
CA LYS A 36 6.45 -3.57 -14.34
C LYS A 36 6.86 -2.18 -14.81
N GLN A 37 8.13 -1.84 -14.63
CA GLN A 37 8.65 -0.58 -15.11
C GLN A 37 8.69 -0.57 -16.64
N ASN A 38 8.13 0.48 -17.24
CA ASN A 38 8.12 0.70 -18.67
C ASN A 38 9.29 1.60 -19.11
N GLU A 39 9.45 1.76 -20.43
CA GLU A 39 10.54 2.54 -21.04
C GLU A 39 10.56 4.03 -20.64
N SER A 40 9.42 4.56 -20.21
CA SER A 40 9.30 5.95 -19.72
C SER A 40 9.67 6.09 -18.24
N GLY A 41 10.09 5.01 -17.57
CA GLY A 41 10.41 5.00 -16.15
C GLY A 41 9.19 4.97 -15.23
N ASN A 42 7.98 4.88 -15.79
CA ASN A 42 6.74 4.68 -15.03
C ASN A 42 6.53 3.20 -14.74
N ILE A 43 5.56 2.88 -13.89
CA ILE A 43 5.26 1.49 -13.51
C ILE A 43 3.83 1.17 -13.93
N ASP A 44 3.68 0.26 -14.87
CA ASP A 44 2.37 -0.23 -15.29
C ASP A 44 1.88 -1.23 -14.26
N LEU A 45 0.77 -0.89 -13.59
CA LEU A 45 0.20 -1.64 -12.48
C LEU A 45 -1.04 -2.42 -12.91
N SER A 46 -1.14 -3.62 -12.38
CA SER A 46 -2.37 -4.42 -12.37
C SER A 46 -2.79 -4.64 -10.91
N PHE A 47 -4.00 -4.26 -10.56
CA PHE A 47 -4.52 -4.32 -9.19
C PHE A 47 -5.96 -4.83 -9.14
N PHE A 48 -6.45 -5.06 -7.90
CA PHE A 48 -7.71 -5.74 -7.64
C PHE A 48 -7.76 -7.13 -8.30
N ASP A 49 -6.70 -7.92 -8.14
CA ASP A 49 -6.54 -9.25 -8.72
C ASP A 49 -6.70 -9.25 -10.26
N GLY A 50 -6.25 -8.17 -10.92
CA GLY A 50 -6.26 -8.00 -12.38
C GLY A 50 -7.51 -7.32 -12.94
N LEU A 51 -8.48 -6.95 -12.12
CA LEU A 51 -9.72 -6.26 -12.56
C LEU A 51 -9.45 -4.85 -13.08
N ALA A 52 -8.36 -4.20 -12.64
CA ALA A 52 -8.00 -2.87 -13.07
C ALA A 52 -6.53 -2.78 -13.46
N LYS A 53 -6.26 -1.89 -14.43
CA LYS A 53 -4.90 -1.52 -14.87
C LYS A 53 -4.79 -0.01 -14.91
N ALA A 54 -3.63 0.51 -14.49
CA ALA A 54 -3.28 1.92 -14.61
C ALA A 54 -1.76 2.08 -14.53
N THR A 55 -1.26 3.26 -14.88
CA THR A 55 0.15 3.58 -14.80
C THR A 55 0.41 4.40 -13.52
N PHE A 56 1.36 3.93 -12.72
CA PHE A 56 1.91 4.70 -11.61
C PHE A 56 3.06 5.58 -12.13
N VAL A 57 2.90 6.88 -11.96
CA VAL A 57 3.89 7.88 -12.36
C VAL A 57 4.62 8.36 -11.09
N PRO A 58 5.88 7.96 -10.89
CA PRO A 58 6.66 8.40 -9.73
C PRO A 58 6.85 9.92 -9.73
N ASN A 59 6.88 10.53 -8.53
CA ASN A 59 7.17 11.96 -8.39
C ASN A 59 8.63 12.31 -8.74
N GLN A 60 9.52 11.34 -8.63
CA GLN A 60 10.93 11.42 -9.01
C GLN A 60 11.31 10.18 -9.81
N PRO A 61 12.26 10.28 -10.75
CA PRO A 61 12.73 9.11 -11.46
C PRO A 61 13.20 8.02 -10.51
N VAL A 62 12.79 6.80 -10.77
CA VAL A 62 13.15 5.61 -10.00
C VAL A 62 13.64 4.52 -10.94
N ASP A 63 14.49 3.65 -10.41
CA ASP A 63 14.96 2.44 -11.07
C ASP A 63 14.68 1.26 -10.16
N VAL A 64 13.78 0.39 -10.59
CA VAL A 64 13.35 -0.80 -9.87
C VAL A 64 14.55 -1.73 -9.61
N SER A 65 15.40 -1.93 -10.62
CA SER A 65 16.55 -2.83 -10.50
C SER A 65 17.55 -2.33 -9.46
N SER A 66 17.87 -1.05 -9.49
CA SER A 66 18.77 -0.41 -8.51
C SER A 66 18.20 -0.47 -7.10
N PHE A 67 16.90 -0.27 -6.95
CA PHE A 67 16.23 -0.39 -5.65
C PHE A 67 16.37 -1.80 -5.08
N HIS A 68 16.06 -2.84 -5.85
CA HIS A 68 16.16 -4.23 -5.40
C HIS A 68 17.59 -4.62 -5.05
N GLN A 69 18.58 -4.20 -5.84
CA GLN A 69 20.00 -4.43 -5.52
C GLN A 69 20.40 -3.76 -4.21
N LEU A 70 19.94 -2.54 -3.95
CA LEU A 70 20.20 -1.85 -2.69
C LEU A 70 19.55 -2.59 -1.51
N GLN A 71 18.32 -3.08 -1.66
CA GLN A 71 17.65 -3.85 -0.60
C GLN A 71 18.40 -5.14 -0.28
N LEU A 72 18.88 -5.87 -1.28
CA LEU A 72 19.68 -7.07 -1.08
C LEU A 72 20.96 -6.78 -0.28
N LYS A 73 21.67 -5.70 -0.60
CA LYS A 73 22.87 -5.30 0.16
C LYS A 73 22.56 -4.96 1.63
N ILE A 74 21.48 -4.23 1.87
CA ILE A 74 21.03 -3.89 3.23
C ILE A 74 20.68 -5.16 4.01
N ASP A 75 20.01 -6.10 3.40
CA ASP A 75 19.63 -7.36 4.04
C ASP A 75 20.87 -8.21 4.35
N GLU A 76 21.86 -8.29 3.45
CA GLU A 76 23.14 -8.95 3.70
C GLU A 76 23.93 -8.29 4.86
N GLU A 77 23.98 -6.97 4.90
CA GLU A 77 24.62 -6.23 5.99
C GLU A 77 23.93 -6.49 7.33
N ASN A 78 22.60 -6.49 7.37
CA ASN A 78 21.83 -6.79 8.57
C ASN A 78 22.08 -8.22 9.06
N ILE A 79 22.08 -9.21 8.17
CA ILE A 79 22.38 -10.61 8.48
C ILE A 79 23.79 -10.74 9.08
N ASN A 80 24.77 -10.05 8.50
CA ASN A 80 26.16 -10.08 8.98
C ASN A 80 26.30 -9.42 10.36
N GLN A 81 25.61 -8.30 10.60
CA GLN A 81 25.58 -7.65 11.91
C GLN A 81 24.90 -8.51 12.98
N GLU A 82 23.85 -9.24 12.63
CA GLU A 82 23.18 -10.16 13.55
C GLU A 82 24.06 -11.35 13.89
N LYS A 83 24.74 -11.95 12.91
CA LYS A 83 25.71 -13.02 13.14
C LYS A 83 26.81 -12.57 14.08
N ALA A 84 27.38 -11.37 13.86
CA ALA A 84 28.41 -10.80 14.73
C ALA A 84 27.90 -10.55 16.16
N LYS A 85 26.63 -10.21 16.35
CA LYS A 85 26.02 -10.09 17.70
C LYS A 85 25.83 -11.43 18.38
N VAL A 86 25.44 -12.47 17.63
CA VAL A 86 25.30 -13.84 18.14
C VAL A 86 26.65 -14.39 18.58
N ASP A 87 27.72 -14.17 17.80
CA ASP A 87 29.10 -14.56 18.13
C ASP A 87 29.59 -13.86 19.40
N ASN A 88 29.07 -12.69 19.75
CA ASN A 88 29.33 -11.96 20.98
C ASN A 88 28.39 -12.34 22.15
N GLY A 89 27.66 -13.46 22.07
CA GLY A 89 26.80 -13.98 23.14
C GLY A 89 25.39 -13.36 23.20
N TYR A 90 25.00 -12.59 22.19
CA TYR A 90 23.62 -12.13 22.07
C TYR A 90 22.71 -13.28 21.59
N VAL A 91 21.74 -13.66 22.40
CA VAL A 91 20.71 -14.62 22.00
C VAL A 91 19.54 -13.85 21.39
N PRO A 92 19.22 -14.01 20.10
CA PRO A 92 18.05 -13.39 19.49
C PRO A 92 16.79 -13.78 20.27
N LYS A 93 16.01 -12.80 20.68
CA LYS A 93 14.82 -13.01 21.56
C LYS A 93 13.70 -13.83 20.94
N SER A 94 13.72 -14.14 19.67
CA SER A 94 12.83 -15.12 19.00
C SER A 94 13.13 -15.18 17.50
N ASN A 95 12.65 -16.23 16.80
CA ASN A 95 12.48 -16.30 15.34
C ASN A 95 11.52 -15.23 14.77
N LYS A 96 11.43 -14.07 15.40
CA LYS A 96 10.58 -12.94 15.00
C LYS A 96 11.17 -12.12 13.89
N ASP A 97 12.40 -12.41 13.50
CA ASP A 97 13.09 -11.77 12.38
C ASP A 97 12.86 -12.48 11.04
N LEU A 98 11.92 -13.42 11.01
CA LEU A 98 11.28 -13.75 9.75
C LEU A 98 10.64 -12.46 9.21
N PRO A 99 10.87 -12.12 7.94
CA PRO A 99 10.32 -10.91 7.36
C PRO A 99 8.83 -10.86 7.71
N PHE A 100 8.45 -9.80 8.42
CA PHE A 100 7.07 -9.62 8.88
C PHE A 100 6.18 -9.67 7.65
N LYS A 101 5.49 -10.77 7.46
CA LYS A 101 4.53 -10.92 6.38
C LYS A 101 3.35 -10.03 6.72
N TYR A 102 3.39 -8.80 6.23
CA TYR A 102 2.28 -7.89 6.40
C TYR A 102 1.07 -8.45 5.67
N HIS A 103 0.07 -8.82 6.44
CA HIS A 103 -1.19 -9.31 5.90
C HIS A 103 -2.03 -8.14 5.37
N ILE A 104 -2.49 -8.26 4.14
CA ILE A 104 -3.40 -7.30 3.52
C ILE A 104 -4.77 -7.95 3.52
N PRO A 105 -5.72 -7.44 4.34
CA PRO A 105 -7.03 -8.08 4.47
C PRO A 105 -7.80 -8.01 3.17
N LYS A 106 -8.39 -9.13 2.79
CA LYS A 106 -9.35 -9.29 1.69
C LYS A 106 -10.71 -9.64 2.28
N ILE A 107 -11.78 -9.45 1.51
CA ILE A 107 -13.15 -9.75 1.95
C ILE A 107 -13.34 -11.26 2.13
N ASP A 108 -12.91 -12.03 1.13
CA ASP A 108 -12.93 -13.49 1.17
C ASP A 108 -11.49 -13.98 1.30
N GLU A 109 -11.14 -14.41 2.49
CA GLU A 109 -9.87 -15.06 2.76
C GLU A 109 -10.13 -16.56 2.70
N SER A 110 -9.64 -17.24 1.66
CA SER A 110 -9.61 -18.69 1.66
C SER A 110 -8.73 -19.18 2.81
N GLU A 111 -9.17 -20.17 3.57
CA GLU A 111 -8.45 -20.73 4.74
C GLU A 111 -7.07 -21.32 4.39
N VAL A 112 -6.75 -21.41 3.12
CA VAL A 112 -5.46 -21.88 2.63
C VAL A 112 -4.59 -20.68 2.30
N GLU A 113 -3.68 -20.32 3.20
CA GLU A 113 -2.52 -19.49 2.85
C GLU A 113 -1.68 -20.24 1.79
N GLU A 114 -1.98 -20.10 0.53
CA GLU A 114 -1.03 -20.43 -0.50
C GLU A 114 0.24 -19.62 -0.23
N LYS A 115 1.38 -20.29 -0.15
CA LYS A 115 2.69 -19.62 -0.08
C LYS A 115 2.87 -18.85 -1.38
N VAL A 116 2.39 -17.62 -1.43
CA VAL A 116 2.57 -16.73 -2.58
C VAL A 116 4.07 -16.47 -2.71
N ASN A 117 4.67 -16.94 -3.78
CA ASN A 117 6.05 -16.58 -4.11
C ASN A 117 6.07 -15.11 -4.51
N VAL A 118 6.56 -14.27 -3.61
CA VAL A 118 6.72 -12.83 -3.86
C VAL A 118 7.88 -12.63 -4.83
N THR A 119 7.61 -11.95 -5.92
CA THR A 119 8.56 -11.58 -6.97
C THR A 119 8.95 -10.10 -6.88
N ASP A 120 9.90 -9.68 -7.70
CA ASP A 120 10.29 -8.25 -7.82
C ASP A 120 9.24 -7.39 -8.54
N GLU A 121 8.18 -8.01 -9.08
CA GLU A 121 7.02 -7.33 -9.67
C GLU A 121 5.85 -7.18 -8.68
N ASP A 122 5.98 -7.68 -7.45
CA ASP A 122 4.94 -7.62 -6.44
C ASP A 122 5.13 -6.40 -5.52
N TYR A 123 4.15 -5.51 -5.54
CA TYR A 123 4.13 -4.28 -4.75
C TYR A 123 2.86 -4.19 -3.90
N ILE A 124 2.88 -3.23 -2.97
CA ILE A 124 1.69 -2.80 -2.25
C ILE A 124 1.46 -1.32 -2.56
N LEU A 125 0.32 -1.04 -3.15
CA LEU A 125 -0.16 0.32 -3.38
C LEU A 125 -0.90 0.79 -2.13
N ALA A 126 -0.44 1.90 -1.55
CA ALA A 126 -1.03 2.48 -0.35
C ALA A 126 -1.65 3.85 -0.66
N ILE A 127 -2.95 3.96 -0.40
CA ILE A 127 -3.78 5.10 -0.80
C ILE A 127 -4.49 5.65 0.42
N ARG A 128 -4.23 6.92 0.78
CA ARG A 128 -4.97 7.58 1.85
C ARG A 128 -6.44 7.76 1.45
N PRO A 129 -7.38 7.66 2.40
CA PRO A 129 -8.82 7.79 2.13
C PRO A 129 -9.22 9.09 1.39
N GLU A 130 -8.54 10.18 1.67
CA GLU A 130 -8.76 11.47 1.01
C GLU A 130 -8.36 11.54 -0.46
N PHE A 131 -7.63 10.52 -0.96
CA PHE A 131 -7.27 10.42 -2.37
C PHE A 131 -8.30 9.67 -3.22
N ILE A 132 -9.34 9.11 -2.60
CA ILE A 132 -10.49 8.55 -3.32
C ILE A 132 -11.42 9.68 -3.73
N ASP A 133 -11.57 9.89 -5.03
CA ASP A 133 -12.45 10.90 -5.59
C ASP A 133 -13.72 10.28 -6.15
N PHE A 134 -14.83 10.52 -5.47
CA PHE A 134 -16.16 9.99 -5.82
C PHE A 134 -16.79 10.66 -7.06
N ASN A 135 -16.18 11.74 -7.57
CA ASN A 135 -16.59 12.38 -8.84
C ASN A 135 -15.82 11.81 -10.04
N GLY A 136 -14.87 10.92 -9.79
CA GLY A 136 -14.07 10.28 -10.82
C GLY A 136 -14.81 9.18 -11.56
N LYS A 137 -14.21 8.69 -12.67
CA LYS A 137 -14.79 7.66 -13.52
C LYS A 137 -13.79 6.58 -13.94
N ASP A 138 -12.64 6.50 -13.25
CA ASP A 138 -11.56 5.61 -13.66
C ASP A 138 -11.79 4.16 -13.22
N PHE A 139 -12.45 3.98 -12.09
CA PHE A 139 -12.70 2.68 -11.47
C PHE A 139 -14.17 2.54 -11.10
N GLU A 140 -14.64 1.30 -11.04
CA GLU A 140 -15.99 0.96 -10.60
C GLU A 140 -15.93 0.15 -9.31
N GLY A 141 -16.92 0.34 -8.46
CA GLY A 141 -17.08 -0.39 -7.22
C GLY A 141 -18.51 -0.37 -6.72
N VAL A 142 -18.74 -1.00 -5.60
CA VAL A 142 -20.05 -1.08 -4.95
C VAL A 142 -19.92 -0.54 -3.53
N ILE A 143 -20.84 0.31 -3.11
CA ILE A 143 -20.89 0.82 -1.74
C ILE A 143 -21.17 -0.34 -0.78
N TYR A 144 -20.20 -0.59 0.09
CA TYR A 144 -20.33 -1.58 1.15
C TYR A 144 -20.93 -0.99 2.43
N SER A 145 -20.49 0.22 2.79
CA SER A 145 -21.08 0.98 3.89
C SER A 145 -20.78 2.48 3.74
N ALA A 146 -21.66 3.31 4.28
CA ALA A 146 -21.46 4.74 4.42
C ALA A 146 -21.76 5.13 5.88
N MET A 147 -20.82 5.82 6.51
CA MET A 147 -20.89 6.22 7.92
C MET A 147 -20.72 7.73 8.03
N PRO A 148 -21.83 8.48 8.09
CA PRO A 148 -21.78 9.93 8.32
C PRO A 148 -21.21 10.25 9.71
N ALA A 149 -20.30 11.22 9.78
CA ALA A 149 -19.70 11.71 11.03
C ALA A 149 -19.66 13.25 11.01
N GLY A 150 -20.83 13.87 11.04
CA GLY A 150 -20.98 15.33 10.95
C GLY A 150 -20.74 15.84 9.53
N MET A 151 -19.66 16.61 9.32
CA MET A 151 -19.36 17.20 8.00
C MET A 151 -18.68 16.25 7.03
N GLU A 152 -18.28 15.07 7.47
CA GLU A 152 -17.63 14.06 6.64
C GLU A 152 -18.41 12.75 6.67
N THR A 153 -18.33 12.00 5.59
CA THR A 153 -18.84 10.64 5.51
C THR A 153 -17.71 9.71 5.13
N THR A 154 -17.44 8.72 5.97
CA THR A 154 -16.53 7.62 5.65
C THR A 154 -17.28 6.57 4.84
N VAL A 155 -16.80 6.29 3.66
CA VAL A 155 -17.43 5.36 2.71
C VAL A 155 -16.51 4.18 2.47
N LYS A 156 -17.04 2.96 2.58
CA LYS A 156 -16.34 1.75 2.17
C LYS A 156 -16.86 1.28 0.83
N ILE A 157 -15.95 1.07 -0.11
CA ILE A 157 -16.21 0.66 -1.49
C ILE A 157 -15.64 -0.75 -1.68
N ARG A 158 -16.46 -1.69 -2.10
CA ARG A 158 -16.00 -3.02 -2.50
C ARG A 158 -15.58 -2.99 -3.98
N VAL A 159 -14.34 -3.41 -4.26
CA VAL A 159 -13.81 -3.60 -5.61
C VAL A 159 -13.17 -4.98 -5.67
N GLY A 160 -13.84 -5.91 -6.36
CA GLY A 160 -13.44 -7.32 -6.30
C GLY A 160 -13.41 -7.83 -4.87
N ASN A 161 -12.27 -8.37 -4.45
CA ASN A 161 -12.05 -8.88 -3.09
C ASN A 161 -11.46 -7.83 -2.11
N TYR A 162 -11.35 -6.57 -2.53
CA TYR A 162 -10.79 -5.48 -1.71
C TYR A 162 -11.87 -4.55 -1.19
N LEU A 163 -11.63 -4.01 -0.01
CA LEU A 163 -12.47 -3.00 0.63
C LEU A 163 -11.67 -1.70 0.77
N LEU A 164 -12.03 -0.71 -0.05
CA LEU A 164 -11.42 0.62 -0.01
C LEU A 164 -12.21 1.55 0.89
N THR A 165 -11.50 2.35 1.66
CA THR A 165 -12.08 3.43 2.47
C THR A 165 -11.82 4.76 1.80
N GLY A 166 -12.86 5.53 1.53
CA GLY A 166 -12.80 6.93 1.09
C GLY A 166 -13.47 7.84 2.11
N VAL A 167 -13.12 9.13 2.06
CA VAL A 167 -13.75 10.18 2.86
C VAL A 167 -14.30 11.24 1.92
N ILE A 168 -15.55 11.61 2.13
CA ILE A 168 -16.21 12.67 1.37
C ILE A 168 -16.78 13.72 2.33
N PHE A 169 -16.64 14.99 1.95
CA PHE A 169 -17.16 16.11 2.73
C PHE A 169 -18.48 16.62 2.15
N GLY A 170 -19.38 17.00 3.00
CA GLY A 170 -20.71 17.52 2.65
C GLY A 170 -21.84 16.55 2.99
N ASP A 171 -23.06 16.99 2.71
CA ASP A 171 -24.29 16.20 2.90
C ASP A 171 -24.53 15.27 1.70
N ILE A 172 -23.76 14.20 1.65
CA ILE A 172 -23.84 13.20 0.60
C ILE A 172 -24.21 11.86 1.22
N SER A 173 -25.25 11.25 0.69
CA SER A 173 -25.69 9.92 1.11
C SER A 173 -25.48 8.90 0.00
N PHE A 174 -25.09 7.69 0.39
CA PHE A 174 -24.96 6.54 -0.49
C PHE A 174 -25.86 5.41 -0.01
N ALA A 175 -26.47 4.71 -0.94
CA ALA A 175 -27.19 3.48 -0.64
C ALA A 175 -26.21 2.30 -0.58
N ILE A 176 -26.46 1.34 0.32
CA ILE A 176 -25.71 0.08 0.34
C ILE A 176 -26.00 -0.66 -0.97
N ASP A 177 -24.98 -1.33 -1.51
CA ASP A 177 -25.00 -2.02 -2.81
C ASP A 177 -25.16 -1.10 -4.03
N GLU A 178 -25.13 0.22 -3.86
CA GLU A 178 -25.08 1.17 -4.96
C GLU A 178 -23.78 1.03 -5.76
N LYS A 179 -23.90 0.96 -7.08
CA LYS A 179 -22.75 0.98 -7.99
C LYS A 179 -22.27 2.40 -8.17
N ILE A 180 -21.01 2.61 -7.96
CA ILE A 180 -20.36 3.90 -8.13
C ILE A 180 -19.13 3.82 -9.02
N SER A 181 -18.79 4.95 -9.61
CA SER A 181 -17.47 5.16 -10.22
C SER A 181 -16.67 6.10 -9.33
N PHE A 182 -15.36 5.93 -9.34
CA PHE A 182 -14.43 6.77 -8.59
C PHE A 182 -13.09 6.86 -9.29
N SER A 183 -12.24 7.81 -8.87
CA SER A 183 -10.85 7.90 -9.30
C SER A 183 -9.92 7.94 -8.09
N ILE A 184 -8.65 7.65 -8.31
CA ILE A 184 -7.60 7.80 -7.31
C ILE A 184 -6.79 9.02 -7.70
N LYS A 185 -6.87 10.09 -6.92
CA LYS A 185 -6.24 11.38 -7.21
C LYS A 185 -5.15 11.72 -6.20
N GLY A 186 -4.23 12.60 -6.61
CA GLY A 186 -3.15 13.08 -5.74
C GLY A 186 -1.78 12.55 -6.14
N LYS A 187 -0.74 13.21 -5.60
CA LYS A 187 0.67 12.88 -5.85
C LYS A 187 1.34 12.19 -4.65
N GLY A 188 0.56 11.89 -3.62
CA GLY A 188 1.03 11.29 -2.36
C GLY A 188 0.69 9.80 -2.26
N ILE A 189 0.43 9.13 -3.37
CA ILE A 189 0.17 7.69 -3.39
C ILE A 189 1.51 6.97 -3.21
N LEU A 190 1.54 6.01 -2.31
CA LEU A 190 2.76 5.33 -1.91
C LEU A 190 2.81 3.95 -2.57
N LEU A 191 3.98 3.60 -3.09
CA LEU A 191 4.26 2.27 -3.60
C LEU A 191 5.32 1.63 -2.72
N TYR A 192 5.03 0.46 -2.16
CA TYR A 192 5.91 -0.31 -1.31
C TYR A 192 6.34 -1.59 -2.02
N ASP A 193 7.57 -2.00 -1.80
CA ASP A 193 8.03 -3.33 -2.17
C ASP A 193 7.34 -4.38 -1.29
N ARG A 194 6.76 -5.41 -1.91
CA ARG A 194 5.97 -6.44 -1.20
C ARG A 194 6.84 -7.31 -0.29
N ARG A 195 8.10 -7.55 -0.68
CA ARG A 195 9.03 -8.42 0.04
C ARG A 195 9.56 -7.75 1.31
N THR A 196 10.07 -6.52 1.17
CA THR A 196 10.72 -5.81 2.27
C THR A 196 9.74 -4.96 3.08
N THR A 197 8.53 -4.71 2.56
CA THR A 197 7.53 -3.77 3.11
C THR A 197 8.03 -2.32 3.24
N ARG A 198 9.15 -2.00 2.63
CA ARG A 198 9.75 -0.66 2.61
C ARG A 198 9.18 0.17 1.47
N ILE A 199 9.15 1.48 1.70
CA ILE A 199 8.71 2.41 0.66
C ILE A 199 9.65 2.34 -0.54
N PHE A 200 9.06 2.11 -1.72
CA PHE A 200 9.78 2.21 -2.98
C PHE A 200 9.75 3.65 -3.50
N THR A 201 8.57 4.23 -3.64
CA THR A 201 8.43 5.61 -4.13
C THR A 201 7.03 6.19 -3.86
N LEU A 202 6.92 7.50 -4.05
CA LEU A 202 5.65 8.23 -4.09
C LEU A 202 5.33 8.64 -5.51
N GLY A 203 4.05 8.72 -5.84
CA GLY A 203 3.62 9.11 -7.18
C GLY A 203 2.12 9.36 -7.27
N LYS A 204 1.63 9.28 -8.50
CA LYS A 204 0.21 9.38 -8.85
C LYS A 204 -0.21 8.21 -9.75
N ILE A 205 -1.50 7.90 -9.73
CA ILE A 205 -2.12 6.97 -10.67
C ILE A 205 -2.66 7.73 -11.87
N VAL A 206 -2.43 7.19 -13.05
CA VAL A 206 -2.97 7.69 -14.34
C VAL A 206 -3.59 6.50 -15.06
N LYS A 207 -4.85 6.63 -15.44
CA LYS A 207 -5.59 5.64 -16.24
C LYS A 207 -5.78 6.13 -17.66
#